data_a1f1bf37ce9c1ef960763456549659e7
#
_entry.id   a1f1bf37ce9c1ef960763456549659e7
#
_cell.length_a   1.000
_cell.length_b   1.000
_cell.length_c   1.000
_cell.angle_alpha   90.00
_cell.angle_beta   90.00
_cell.angle_gamma   90.00
#
_symmetry.space_group_name_H-M   'P 1'
#
loop_
_entity.id
_entity.type
_entity.pdbx_description
1 polymer ?
#
loop_
_entity_poly.entity_id
_entity_poly.type
_entity_poly.pdbx_seq_one_letter_code
_entity_poly.pdbx_strand_id
1 'polypeptide(L)'
;KLGVPTYDELVLVARGETVRDDPDSIRLFMGALARGTAEAAAKPNQATASVMAANDALKPKVTAAQVKATLPILDNKTKSRPYGYMDSSDWQLFINWMVENGLLENPARSVDALSNELLPTGVVDPG
;
A
#
# COMPACT_ATOMS: atom_id res chain seq x y z
N LYS A 1 -2.17 -24.36 7.03
CA LYS A 1 -2.60 -23.14 6.27
C LYS A 1 -4.04 -22.88 6.64
N LEU A 2 -4.35 -21.70 7.15
CA LEU A 2 -5.70 -21.28 7.59
C LEU A 2 -6.64 -20.92 6.41
N GLY A 3 -6.20 -21.11 5.16
CA GLY A 3 -7.01 -20.86 3.98
C GLY A 3 -7.26 -19.39 3.67
N VAL A 4 -6.60 -18.45 4.37
CA VAL A 4 -6.73 -17.02 4.09
C VAL A 4 -6.14 -16.72 2.69
N PRO A 5 -6.91 -16.11 1.78
CA PRO A 5 -6.39 -15.65 0.49
C PRO A 5 -5.32 -14.56 0.66
N THR A 6 -4.58 -14.29 -0.39
CA THR A 6 -3.72 -13.09 -0.44
C THR A 6 -4.58 -11.84 -0.37
N TYR A 7 -4.16 -10.86 0.42
CA TYR A 7 -4.85 -9.58 0.57
C TYR A 7 -3.85 -8.45 0.83
N ASP A 8 -4.27 -7.22 0.57
CA ASP A 8 -3.49 -6.03 0.88
C ASP A 8 -3.67 -5.67 2.35
N GLU A 9 -2.63 -5.88 3.16
CA GLU A 9 -2.66 -5.67 4.60
C GLU A 9 -2.61 -4.18 4.97
N LEU A 10 -1.91 -3.38 4.16
CA LEU A 10 -1.81 -1.93 4.33
C LEU A 10 -2.50 -1.23 3.16
N VAL A 11 -3.53 -0.47 3.45
CA VAL A 11 -4.31 0.28 2.48
C VAL A 11 -4.41 1.76 2.86
N LEU A 12 -4.49 2.63 1.87
CA LEU A 12 -4.84 4.03 2.07
C LEU A 12 -6.34 4.20 1.98
N VAL A 13 -6.91 4.84 2.98
CA VAL A 13 -8.35 5.11 3.05
C VAL A 13 -8.56 6.62 2.96
N ALA A 14 -9.45 7.05 2.08
CA ALA A 14 -9.88 8.42 1.96
C ALA A 14 -11.40 8.54 2.16
N ARG A 15 -11.86 9.71 2.61
CA ARG A 15 -13.30 9.99 2.68
C ARG A 15 -13.86 10.10 1.27
N GLY A 16 -15.07 9.61 1.03
CA GLY A 16 -15.73 9.72 -0.27
C GLY A 16 -15.90 11.17 -0.75
N GLU A 17 -16.06 12.13 0.16
CA GLU A 17 -16.07 13.56 -0.15
C GLU A 17 -14.72 14.00 -0.73
N THR A 18 -13.60 13.65 -0.09
CA THR A 18 -12.25 14.00 -0.57
C THR A 18 -11.99 13.38 -1.95
N VAL A 19 -12.43 12.15 -2.16
CA VAL A 19 -12.30 11.48 -3.48
C VAL A 19 -13.04 12.23 -4.58
N ARG A 20 -14.23 12.81 -4.28
CA ARG A 20 -15.03 13.53 -5.27
C ARG A 20 -14.58 14.97 -5.45
N ASP A 21 -14.30 15.66 -4.35
CA ASP A 21 -14.17 17.13 -4.34
C ASP A 21 -12.70 17.58 -4.47
N ASP A 22 -11.73 16.74 -4.09
CA ASP A 22 -10.29 17.04 -4.17
C ASP A 22 -9.46 15.80 -4.57
N PRO A 23 -9.74 15.18 -5.73
CA PRO A 23 -8.99 14.00 -6.19
C PRO A 23 -7.51 14.30 -6.49
N ASP A 24 -7.17 15.54 -6.80
CA ASP A 24 -5.81 15.93 -7.14
C ASP A 24 -4.88 15.90 -5.93
N SER A 25 -5.35 16.29 -4.75
CA SER A 25 -4.59 16.12 -3.51
C SER A 25 -4.28 14.65 -3.22
N ILE A 26 -5.22 13.74 -3.50
CA ILE A 26 -4.98 12.30 -3.34
C ILE A 26 -3.93 11.83 -4.35
N ARG A 27 -4.02 12.23 -5.62
CA ARG A 27 -3.02 11.89 -6.66
C ARG A 27 -1.63 12.39 -6.29
N LEU A 28 -1.52 13.62 -5.81
CA LEU A 28 -0.24 14.20 -5.36
C LEU A 28 0.34 13.41 -4.19
N PHE A 29 -0.48 13.05 -3.20
CA PHE A 29 -0.07 12.24 -2.07
C PHE A 29 0.41 10.85 -2.51
N MET A 30 -0.37 10.16 -3.36
CA MET A 30 0.00 8.85 -3.90
C MET A 30 1.30 8.90 -4.70
N GLY A 31 1.48 9.95 -5.50
CA GLY A 31 2.72 10.17 -6.23
C GLY A 31 3.94 10.40 -5.33
N ALA A 32 3.76 11.15 -4.24
CA ALA A 32 4.81 11.38 -3.25
C ALA A 32 5.17 10.08 -2.51
N LEU A 33 4.15 9.30 -2.11
CA LEU A 33 4.33 8.01 -1.45
C LEU A 33 5.06 7.01 -2.35
N ALA A 34 4.68 6.93 -3.63
CA ALA A 34 5.32 6.06 -4.60
C ALA A 34 6.81 6.41 -4.78
N ARG A 35 7.15 7.70 -4.92
CA ARG A 35 8.54 8.16 -5.00
C ARG A 35 9.32 7.85 -3.72
N GLY A 36 8.74 8.14 -2.56
CA GLY A 36 9.37 7.85 -1.27
C GLY A 36 9.65 6.36 -1.07
N THR A 37 8.74 5.49 -1.50
CA THR A 37 8.94 4.04 -1.43
C THR A 37 10.04 3.57 -2.39
N ALA A 38 10.06 4.08 -3.63
CA ALA A 38 11.10 3.75 -4.60
C ALA A 38 12.49 4.21 -4.11
N GLU A 39 12.59 5.43 -3.56
CA GLU A 39 13.83 5.92 -2.99
C GLU A 39 14.27 5.10 -1.76
N ALA A 40 13.35 4.75 -0.88
CA ALA A 40 13.63 3.90 0.27
C ALA A 40 14.15 2.51 -0.16
N ALA A 41 13.57 1.92 -1.21
CA ALA A 41 14.01 0.65 -1.77
C ALA A 41 15.42 0.75 -2.38
N ALA A 42 15.73 1.87 -3.06
CA ALA A 42 17.05 2.14 -3.63
C ALA A 42 18.11 2.44 -2.55
N LYS A 43 17.71 3.06 -1.43
CA LYS A 43 18.63 3.55 -0.37
C LYS A 43 18.18 3.09 1.03
N PRO A 44 18.12 1.78 1.34
CA PRO A 44 17.52 1.26 2.57
C PRO A 44 18.20 1.74 3.87
N ASN A 45 19.50 2.02 3.84
CA ASN A 45 20.20 2.56 5.01
C ASN A 45 19.76 4.01 5.29
N GLN A 46 19.56 4.81 4.25
CA GLN A 46 19.06 6.17 4.39
C GLN A 46 17.60 6.19 4.85
N ALA A 47 16.77 5.29 4.32
CA ALA A 47 15.40 5.09 4.79
C ALA A 47 15.36 4.75 6.28
N THR A 48 16.23 3.82 6.73
CA THR A 48 16.38 3.50 8.16
C THR A 48 16.75 4.72 8.99
N ALA A 49 17.72 5.52 8.54
CA ALA A 49 18.12 6.74 9.24
C ALA A 49 16.97 7.77 9.32
N SER A 50 16.20 7.95 8.24
CA SER A 50 15.05 8.85 8.22
C SER A 50 13.94 8.41 9.20
N VAL A 51 13.64 7.11 9.26
CA VAL A 51 12.66 6.55 10.20
C VAL A 51 13.14 6.73 11.64
N MET A 52 14.44 6.49 11.91
CA MET A 52 15.04 6.71 13.23
C MET A 52 14.99 8.17 13.66
N ALA A 53 15.24 9.10 12.74
CA ALA A 53 15.19 10.54 13.03
C ALA A 53 13.76 11.05 13.34
N ALA A 54 12.74 10.35 12.87
CA ALA A 54 11.34 10.70 13.10
C ALA A 54 10.80 10.21 14.47
N ASN A 55 11.50 9.26 15.13
CA ASN A 55 11.01 8.69 16.39
C ASN A 55 12.17 8.12 17.23
N ASP A 56 12.51 8.82 18.31
CA ASP A 56 13.59 8.49 19.24
C ASP A 56 13.36 7.20 20.05
N ALA A 57 12.13 6.70 20.13
CA ALA A 57 11.80 5.46 20.82
C ALA A 57 12.20 4.20 20.04
N LEU A 58 12.58 4.34 18.77
CA LEU A 58 12.96 3.22 17.91
C LEU A 58 14.33 2.66 18.27
N LYS A 59 14.47 1.33 18.13
CA LYS A 59 15.74 0.63 18.37
C LYS A 59 16.46 0.39 17.03
N PRO A 60 17.70 0.90 16.84
CA PRO A 60 18.39 0.88 15.55
C PRO A 60 18.44 -0.49 14.86
N LYS A 61 18.84 -1.53 15.58
CA LYS A 61 18.94 -2.90 15.01
C LYS A 61 17.58 -3.46 14.59
N VAL A 62 16.51 -3.20 15.37
CA VAL A 62 15.16 -3.66 15.08
C VAL A 62 14.61 -2.91 13.88
N THR A 63 14.73 -1.58 13.88
CA THR A 63 14.27 -0.72 12.78
C THR A 63 14.95 -1.08 11.46
N ALA A 64 16.27 -1.27 11.45
CA ALA A 64 16.99 -1.68 10.25
C ALA A 64 16.50 -3.05 9.72
N ALA A 65 16.25 -4.01 10.62
CA ALA A 65 15.72 -5.31 10.24
C ALA A 65 14.29 -5.21 9.69
N GLN A 66 13.44 -4.38 10.29
CA GLN A 66 12.07 -4.12 9.81
C GLN A 66 12.08 -3.45 8.43
N VAL A 67 12.85 -2.38 8.25
CA VAL A 67 12.98 -1.70 6.95
C VAL A 67 13.42 -2.70 5.87
N LYS A 68 14.47 -3.49 6.14
CA LYS A 68 14.97 -4.50 5.21
C LYS A 68 13.91 -5.56 4.86
N ALA A 69 13.07 -5.97 5.82
CA ALA A 69 12.03 -6.96 5.61
C ALA A 69 10.81 -6.39 4.87
N THR A 70 10.46 -5.13 5.10
CA THR A 70 9.25 -4.49 4.59
C THR A 70 9.42 -3.96 3.16
N LEU A 71 10.56 -3.35 2.84
CA LEU A 71 10.78 -2.74 1.53
C LEU A 71 10.53 -3.68 0.34
N PRO A 72 10.98 -4.96 0.34
CA PRO A 72 10.70 -5.88 -0.76
C PRO A 72 9.21 -6.23 -0.93
N ILE A 73 8.40 -6.00 0.09
CA ILE A 73 6.94 -6.23 0.04
C ILE A 73 6.23 -5.02 -0.56
N LEU A 74 6.70 -3.81 -0.22
CA LEU A 74 6.17 -2.54 -0.71
C LEU A 74 6.65 -2.21 -2.13
N ASP A 75 7.80 -2.76 -2.54
CA ASP A 75 8.32 -2.53 -3.88
C ASP A 75 7.45 -3.25 -4.93
N ASN A 76 6.90 -2.47 -5.84
CA ASN A 76 6.07 -3.00 -6.92
C ASN A 76 6.93 -3.82 -7.90
N LYS A 77 7.02 -5.12 -7.67
CA LYS A 77 7.80 -6.05 -8.51
C LYS A 77 7.24 -6.19 -9.93
N THR A 78 5.99 -5.88 -10.13
CA THR A 78 5.34 -5.83 -11.44
C THR A 78 5.36 -4.40 -11.98
N LYS A 79 6.46 -4.00 -12.62
CA LYS A 79 6.62 -2.69 -13.27
C LYS A 79 5.55 -2.36 -14.33
N SER A 80 4.63 -3.27 -14.59
CA SER A 80 3.50 -3.08 -15.50
C SER A 80 2.27 -2.42 -14.86
N ARG A 81 2.21 -2.33 -13.53
CA ARG A 81 1.10 -1.73 -12.79
C ARG A 81 1.58 -0.55 -11.95
N PRO A 82 0.78 0.49 -11.74
CA PRO A 82 1.16 1.61 -10.89
C PRO A 82 1.37 1.18 -9.43
N TYR A 83 2.16 1.94 -8.70
CA TYR A 83 2.33 1.74 -7.26
C TYR A 83 0.98 1.85 -6.55
N GLY A 84 0.71 0.89 -5.65
CA GLY A 84 -0.56 0.83 -4.89
C GLY A 84 -1.71 0.22 -5.66
N TYR A 85 -1.46 -0.41 -6.82
CA TYR A 85 -2.51 -1.09 -7.58
C TYR A 85 -3.09 -2.26 -6.78
N MET A 86 -4.41 -2.24 -6.60
CA MET A 86 -5.17 -3.29 -5.96
C MET A 86 -5.90 -4.13 -7.02
N ASP A 87 -5.67 -5.45 -7.00
CA ASP A 87 -6.35 -6.36 -7.92
C ASP A 87 -7.77 -6.66 -7.41
N SER A 88 -8.78 -6.30 -8.19
CA SER A 88 -10.17 -6.49 -7.79
C SER A 88 -10.57 -7.96 -7.65
N SER A 89 -9.90 -8.88 -8.34
CA SER A 89 -10.15 -10.31 -8.19
C SER A 89 -9.60 -10.85 -6.87
N ASP A 90 -8.41 -10.42 -6.46
CA ASP A 90 -7.83 -10.80 -5.16
C ASP A 90 -8.67 -10.24 -4.01
N TRP A 91 -9.13 -8.99 -4.15
CA TRP A 91 -10.04 -8.38 -3.17
C TRP A 91 -11.38 -9.13 -3.10
N GLN A 92 -11.95 -9.56 -4.22
CA GLN A 92 -13.20 -10.32 -4.22
C GLN A 92 -13.03 -11.68 -3.53
N LEU A 93 -11.91 -12.36 -3.76
CA LEU A 93 -11.59 -13.61 -3.07
C LEU A 93 -11.50 -13.42 -1.55
N PHE A 94 -10.85 -12.33 -1.11
CA PHE A 94 -10.74 -12.03 0.32
C PHE A 94 -12.10 -11.64 0.93
N ILE A 95 -12.91 -10.85 0.25
CA ILE A 95 -14.28 -10.50 0.68
C ILE A 95 -15.12 -11.78 0.84
N ASN A 96 -15.09 -12.67 -0.15
CA ASN A 96 -15.84 -13.93 -0.09
C ASN A 96 -15.39 -14.78 1.10
N TRP A 97 -14.07 -14.89 1.31
CA TRP A 97 -13.52 -15.59 2.46
C TRP A 97 -13.97 -14.96 3.79
N MET A 98 -14.02 -13.63 3.91
CA MET A 98 -14.52 -12.96 5.12
C MET A 98 -16.00 -13.28 5.38
N VAL A 99 -16.83 -13.33 4.35
CA VAL A 99 -18.25 -13.70 4.47
C VAL A 99 -18.39 -15.15 4.91
N GLU A 100 -17.67 -16.07 4.26
CA GLU A 100 -17.69 -17.51 4.57
C GLU A 100 -17.25 -17.81 6.01
N ASN A 101 -16.37 -16.98 6.57
CA ASN A 101 -15.88 -17.13 7.94
C ASN A 101 -16.62 -16.23 8.97
N GLY A 102 -17.72 -15.59 8.58
CA GLY A 102 -18.55 -14.79 9.47
C GLY A 102 -17.90 -13.47 9.95
N LEU A 103 -16.88 -12.99 9.22
CA LEU A 103 -16.19 -11.72 9.52
C LEU A 103 -16.86 -10.52 8.84
N LEU A 104 -17.68 -10.78 7.85
CA LEU A 104 -18.45 -9.79 7.12
C LEU A 104 -19.88 -10.30 6.92
N GLU A 105 -20.88 -9.55 7.40
CA GLU A 105 -22.29 -9.95 7.32
C GLU A 105 -22.86 -9.76 5.91
N ASN A 106 -22.49 -8.66 5.25
CA ASN A 106 -23.00 -8.32 3.92
C ASN A 106 -21.86 -8.35 2.89
N PRO A 107 -21.98 -9.18 1.85
CA PRO A 107 -20.97 -9.22 0.81
C PRO A 107 -20.96 -7.88 0.05
N ALA A 108 -19.78 -7.28 -0.04
CA ALA A 108 -19.53 -6.15 -0.92
C ALA A 108 -18.91 -6.65 -2.23
N ARG A 109 -19.05 -5.90 -3.31
CA ARG A 109 -18.26 -6.13 -4.52
C ARG A 109 -16.93 -5.41 -4.37
N SER A 110 -15.84 -6.03 -4.80
CA SER A 110 -14.51 -5.43 -4.73
C SER A 110 -14.46 -4.06 -5.40
N VAL A 111 -15.15 -3.90 -6.52
CA VAL A 111 -15.24 -2.63 -7.28
C VAL A 111 -15.90 -1.49 -6.51
N ASP A 112 -16.67 -1.78 -5.48
CA ASP A 112 -17.31 -0.77 -4.63
C ASP A 112 -16.42 -0.43 -3.40
N ALA A 113 -15.43 -1.26 -3.11
CA ALA A 113 -14.56 -1.13 -1.94
C ALA A 113 -13.22 -0.48 -2.24
N LEU A 114 -12.77 -0.49 -3.50
CA LEU A 114 -11.47 0.02 -3.91
C LEU A 114 -11.56 0.89 -5.17
N SER A 115 -10.55 1.74 -5.38
CA SER A 115 -10.36 2.46 -6.65
C SER A 115 -8.87 2.54 -7.00
N ASN A 116 -8.56 2.30 -8.26
CA ASN A 116 -7.23 2.47 -8.84
C ASN A 116 -7.11 3.76 -9.69
N GLU A 117 -8.18 4.58 -9.77
CA GLU A 117 -8.24 5.76 -10.64
C GLU A 117 -7.36 6.92 -10.20
N LEU A 118 -6.99 6.94 -8.92
CA LEU A 118 -6.20 8.02 -8.31
C LEU A 118 -4.71 7.63 -8.13
N LEU A 119 -4.31 6.49 -8.68
CA LEU A 119 -2.92 6.03 -8.61
C LEU A 119 -2.02 6.84 -9.56
N PRO A 120 -0.72 6.96 -9.25
CA PRO A 120 0.23 7.66 -10.11
C PRO A 120 0.33 6.95 -11.47
N THR A 121 0.30 7.74 -12.54
CA THR A 121 0.50 7.25 -13.91
C THR A 121 2.00 7.14 -14.19
N GLY A 122 2.47 5.94 -14.53
CA GLY A 122 3.86 5.68 -14.93
C GLY A 122 4.68 4.92 -13.89
N VAL A 123 5.83 4.43 -14.34
CA VAL A 123 6.85 3.83 -13.48
C VAL A 123 7.51 4.96 -12.68
N VAL A 124 7.53 4.86 -11.37
CA VAL A 124 8.26 5.81 -10.52
C VAL A 124 9.75 5.47 -10.62
N ASP A 125 10.49 6.32 -11.32
CA ASP A 125 11.95 6.24 -11.35
C ASP A 125 12.47 6.82 -10.03
N PRO A 126 13.31 6.10 -9.29
CA PRO A 126 13.85 6.59 -8.02
C PRO A 126 14.88 7.71 -8.15
N GLY A 127 15.31 8.10 -9.38
CA GLY A 127 16.28 9.18 -9.62
C GLY A 127 17.70 8.84 -9.19
#